data_52f0387643234fc7efc878b49dc6d1c5
#
_entry.id   52f0387643234fc7efc878b49dc6d1c5
#
_cell.length_a   1.000
_cell.length_b   1.000
_cell.length_c   1.000
_cell.angle_alpha   90.00
_cell.angle_beta   90.00
_cell.angle_gamma   90.00
#
_symmetry.space_group_name_H-M   'P 1'
#
loop_
_entity.id
_entity.type
_entity.pdbx_description
1 polymer ?
#
loop_
_entity_poly.entity_id
_entity_poly.type
_entity_poly.pdbx_seq_one_letter_code
_entity_poly.pdbx_strand_id
1 'polypeptide(L)'
;QLECCSGDLADLKVKSCDIEAWSPRQQKYFEVCSCSNLGDAQARRLRIRYKDENGKMQLCHTLNNTCVAPPRMLIAFLENNLQADGTVKIPEVLRPYMGGKDQLVPKR
;
A
#
# COMPACT_ATOMS: atom_id res chain seq x y z
N GLN A 1 -5.71 6.88 6.38
CA GLN A 1 -5.00 5.90 7.19
C GLN A 1 -5.97 5.19 8.11
N LEU A 2 -5.99 3.86 8.10
CA LEU A 2 -6.84 3.01 8.91
C LEU A 2 -5.97 2.09 9.78
N GLU A 3 -6.10 2.21 11.10
CA GLU A 3 -5.56 1.21 12.02
C GLU A 3 -6.55 0.05 12.11
N CYS A 4 -6.09 -1.15 11.72
CA CYS A 4 -6.95 -2.33 11.72
C CYS A 4 -7.32 -2.74 13.14
N CYS A 5 -8.61 -2.99 13.37
CA CYS A 5 -9.11 -3.54 14.63
C CYS A 5 -8.75 -5.03 14.76
N SER A 6 -8.82 -5.55 15.98
CA SER A 6 -8.47 -6.95 16.26
C SER A 6 -9.32 -7.97 15.48
N GLY A 7 -10.57 -7.62 15.15
CA GLY A 7 -11.44 -8.49 14.36
C GLY A 7 -11.09 -8.61 12.89
N ASP A 8 -10.24 -7.69 12.37
CA ASP A 8 -9.77 -7.67 10.99
C ASP A 8 -8.29 -8.04 10.86
N LEU A 9 -7.61 -8.28 11.97
CA LEU A 9 -6.22 -8.75 11.97
C LEU A 9 -6.16 -10.24 11.62
N ALA A 10 -5.32 -10.60 10.65
CA ALA A 10 -4.95 -12.00 10.44
C ALA A 10 -4.13 -12.53 11.62
N ASP A 11 -4.24 -13.83 11.90
CA ASP A 11 -3.62 -14.50 13.06
C ASP A 11 -2.12 -14.25 13.24
N LEU A 12 -1.42 -13.95 12.16
CA LEU A 12 0.03 -13.70 12.19
C LEU A 12 0.39 -12.23 12.44
N LYS A 13 -0.58 -11.32 12.46
CA LYS A 13 -0.34 -9.88 12.59
C LYS A 13 -0.47 -9.44 14.05
N VAL A 14 0.54 -8.73 14.52
CA VAL A 14 0.52 -8.06 15.83
C VAL A 14 -0.20 -6.71 15.72
N LYS A 15 0.03 -6.01 14.60
CA LYS A 15 -0.56 -4.72 14.27
C LYS A 15 -0.60 -4.57 12.76
N SER A 16 -1.64 -3.93 12.23
CA SER A 16 -1.73 -3.55 10.83
C SER A 16 -2.29 -2.14 10.70
N CYS A 17 -1.77 -1.44 9.71
CA CYS A 17 -2.24 -0.12 9.31
C CYS A 17 -2.36 -0.10 7.80
N ASP A 18 -3.53 0.27 7.30
CA ASP A 18 -3.80 0.34 5.88
C ASP A 18 -3.84 1.81 5.41
N ILE A 19 -3.46 2.02 4.17
CA ILE A 19 -3.71 3.26 3.46
C ILE A 19 -4.84 2.99 2.48
N GLU A 20 -5.89 3.75 2.61
CA GLU A 20 -7.07 3.65 1.78
C GLU A 20 -7.23 4.88 0.90
N ALA A 21 -7.73 4.68 -0.31
CA ALA A 21 -8.07 5.73 -1.23
C ALA A 21 -9.58 5.81 -1.43
N TRP A 22 -10.10 7.02 -1.57
CA TRP A 22 -11.50 7.25 -1.87
C TRP A 22 -11.84 6.89 -3.32
N SER A 23 -12.90 6.14 -3.51
CA SER A 23 -13.50 5.88 -4.81
C SER A 23 -14.77 6.71 -4.99
N PRO A 24 -14.76 7.76 -5.82
CA PRO A 24 -15.95 8.55 -6.13
C PRO A 24 -17.08 7.70 -6.73
N ARG A 25 -16.73 6.72 -7.56
CA ARG A 25 -17.70 5.81 -8.20
C ARG A 25 -18.39 4.88 -7.21
N GLN A 26 -17.60 4.31 -6.28
CA GLN A 26 -18.10 3.35 -5.30
C GLN A 26 -18.64 4.03 -4.02
N GLN A 27 -18.36 5.33 -3.84
CA GLN A 27 -18.71 6.10 -2.64
C GLN A 27 -18.18 5.47 -1.35
N LYS A 28 -16.96 4.92 -1.42
CA LYS A 28 -16.29 4.29 -0.27
C LYS A 28 -14.77 4.37 -0.40
N TYR A 29 -14.10 4.20 0.71
CA TYR A 29 -12.66 3.94 0.74
C TYR A 29 -12.36 2.48 0.43
N PHE A 30 -11.18 2.23 -0.14
CA PHE A 30 -10.65 0.89 -0.38
C PHE A 30 -9.13 0.88 -0.22
N GLU A 31 -8.62 -0.22 0.29
CA GLU A 31 -7.20 -0.41 0.58
C GLU A 31 -6.35 -0.37 -0.69
N VAL A 32 -5.30 0.46 -0.68
CA VAL A 32 -4.28 0.55 -1.72
C VAL A 32 -2.89 0.15 -1.23
N CYS A 33 -2.70 0.09 0.08
CA CYS A 33 -1.46 -0.30 0.74
C CYS A 33 -1.77 -0.82 2.14
N SER A 34 -1.04 -1.84 2.57
CA SER A 34 -1.11 -2.38 3.94
C SER A 34 0.30 -2.46 4.52
N CYS A 35 0.45 -2.04 5.77
CA CYS A 35 1.69 -2.17 6.54
C CYS A 35 1.42 -2.96 7.81
N SER A 36 2.12 -4.08 7.99
CA SER A 36 1.87 -5.02 9.07
C SER A 36 3.12 -5.32 9.88
N ASN A 37 2.98 -5.31 11.20
CA ASN A 37 3.95 -5.91 12.11
C ASN A 37 3.57 -7.37 12.32
N LEU A 38 4.49 -8.27 11.98
CA LEU A 38 4.27 -9.72 12.03
C LEU A 38 5.01 -10.39 13.20
N GLY A 39 5.61 -9.59 14.10
CA GLY A 39 6.42 -10.14 15.17
C GLY A 39 7.47 -11.10 14.62
N ASP A 40 7.63 -12.27 15.24
CA ASP A 40 8.58 -13.30 14.80
C ASP A 40 7.96 -14.38 13.89
N ALA A 41 6.70 -14.25 13.49
CA ALA A 41 5.97 -15.30 12.78
C ALA A 41 6.64 -15.72 11.45
N GLN A 42 7.08 -14.74 10.65
CA GLN A 42 7.80 -15.01 9.41
C GLN A 42 9.23 -15.51 9.68
N ALA A 43 9.90 -14.92 10.67
CA ALA A 43 11.26 -15.29 11.01
C ALA A 43 11.35 -16.75 11.50
N ARG A 44 10.34 -17.25 12.23
CA ARG A 44 10.25 -18.67 12.62
C ARG A 44 10.22 -19.59 11.41
N ARG A 45 9.37 -19.29 10.44
CA ARG A 45 9.18 -20.09 9.21
C ARG A 45 10.40 -20.04 8.30
N LEU A 46 10.97 -18.85 8.12
CA LEU A 46 12.09 -18.59 7.23
C LEU A 46 13.46 -18.79 7.92
N ARG A 47 13.47 -19.07 9.23
CA ARG A 47 14.67 -19.22 10.06
C ARG A 47 15.58 -17.99 10.06
N ILE A 48 14.98 -16.79 9.98
CA ILE A 48 15.72 -15.52 10.00
C ILE A 48 16.08 -15.18 11.43
N ARG A 49 17.38 -15.08 11.70
CA ARG A 49 17.93 -14.82 13.04
C ARG A 49 19.01 -13.76 12.99
N TYR A 50 19.20 -13.11 14.11
CA TYR A 50 20.34 -12.22 14.34
C TYR A 50 21.10 -12.65 15.60
N LYS A 51 22.34 -12.22 15.71
CA LYS A 51 23.17 -12.43 16.90
C LYS A 51 23.06 -11.19 17.78
N ASP A 52 22.59 -11.35 19.00
CA ASP A 52 22.45 -10.25 19.95
C ASP A 52 23.82 -9.83 20.53
N GLU A 53 23.81 -8.78 21.36
CA GLU A 53 25.02 -8.23 22.01
C GLU A 53 25.78 -9.25 22.86
N ASN A 54 25.10 -10.26 23.38
CA ASN A 54 25.67 -11.34 24.18
C ASN A 54 26.11 -12.52 23.32
N GLY A 55 26.02 -12.41 22.00
CA GLY A 55 26.37 -13.47 21.08
C GLY A 55 25.33 -14.57 20.92
N LYS A 56 24.12 -14.42 21.49
CA LYS A 56 23.04 -15.39 21.41
C LYS A 56 22.21 -15.18 20.15
N MET A 57 21.81 -16.28 19.50
CA MET A 57 20.95 -16.22 18.32
C MET A 57 19.49 -16.00 18.72
N GLN A 58 18.92 -14.91 18.20
CA GLN A 58 17.53 -14.51 18.40
C GLN A 58 16.75 -14.53 17.08
N LEU A 59 15.42 -14.71 17.16
CA LEU A 59 14.56 -14.54 16.00
C LEU A 59 14.36 -13.05 15.71
N CYS A 60 14.37 -12.68 14.42
CA CYS A 60 14.01 -11.34 14.00
C CYS A 60 12.49 -11.10 14.13
N HIS A 61 12.10 -9.85 14.33
CA HIS A 61 10.74 -9.41 14.04
C HIS A 61 10.73 -8.79 12.65
N THR A 62 9.62 -8.94 11.93
CA THR A 62 9.51 -8.47 10.55
C THR A 62 8.35 -7.53 10.38
N LEU A 63 8.54 -6.55 9.50
CA LEU A 63 7.49 -5.73 8.95
C LEU A 63 7.21 -6.17 7.52
N ASN A 64 5.95 -6.11 7.12
CA ASN A 64 5.54 -6.34 5.75
C ASN A 64 4.77 -5.13 5.25
N ASN A 65 5.06 -4.70 4.04
CA ASN A 65 4.37 -3.57 3.42
C ASN A 65 4.21 -3.83 1.93
N THR A 66 3.00 -3.61 1.42
CA THR A 66 2.70 -3.67 -0.02
C THR A 66 3.35 -2.52 -0.78
N CYS A 67 3.71 -1.43 -0.09
CA CYS A 67 4.10 -0.14 -0.67
C CYS A 67 2.95 0.48 -1.47
N VAL A 68 2.55 -0.13 -2.56
CA VAL A 68 1.35 0.21 -3.34
C VAL A 68 0.83 -1.03 -4.06
N ALA A 69 -0.50 -1.21 -4.09
CA ALA A 69 -1.17 -2.19 -4.96
C ALA A 69 -1.46 -1.51 -6.32
N PRO A 70 -0.65 -1.72 -7.38
CA PRO A 70 -0.75 -0.95 -8.62
C PRO A 70 -2.15 -0.95 -9.26
N PRO A 71 -2.86 -2.08 -9.37
CA PRO A 71 -4.21 -2.07 -9.95
C PRO A 71 -5.20 -1.24 -9.15
N ARG A 72 -5.15 -1.32 -7.82
CA ARG A 72 -6.03 -0.54 -6.94
C ARG A 72 -5.68 0.95 -6.98
N MET A 73 -4.39 1.28 -6.91
CA MET A 73 -3.94 2.66 -7.02
C MET A 73 -4.29 3.26 -8.39
N LEU A 74 -4.24 2.48 -9.46
CA LEU A 74 -4.64 2.94 -10.78
C LEU A 74 -6.13 3.32 -10.82
N ILE A 75 -7.00 2.53 -10.18
CA ILE A 75 -8.42 2.88 -10.04
C ILE A 75 -8.58 4.22 -9.31
N ALA A 76 -7.94 4.36 -8.15
CA ALA A 76 -7.99 5.59 -7.36
C ALA A 76 -7.47 6.79 -8.15
N PHE A 77 -6.35 6.61 -8.86
CA PHE A 77 -5.75 7.64 -9.71
C PHE A 77 -6.72 8.11 -10.81
N LEU A 78 -7.26 7.17 -11.59
CA LEU A 78 -8.15 7.49 -12.70
C LEU A 78 -9.44 8.16 -12.21
N GLU A 79 -10.10 7.59 -11.20
CA GLU A 79 -11.37 8.11 -10.70
C GLU A 79 -11.26 9.51 -10.07
N ASN A 80 -10.17 9.79 -9.34
CA ASN A 80 -10.00 11.07 -8.66
C ASN A 80 -9.42 12.19 -9.56
N ASN A 81 -8.92 11.86 -10.73
CA ASN A 81 -8.31 12.82 -11.65
C ASN A 81 -9.07 12.95 -12.99
N LEU A 82 -10.19 12.22 -13.13
CA LEU A 82 -11.04 12.30 -14.32
C LEU A 82 -11.67 13.70 -14.44
N GLN A 83 -11.58 14.27 -15.65
CA GLN A 83 -12.16 15.57 -15.98
C GLN A 83 -13.46 15.40 -16.77
N ALA A 84 -14.27 16.48 -16.84
CA ALA A 84 -15.55 16.46 -17.53
C ALA A 84 -15.46 16.17 -19.04
N ASP A 85 -14.32 16.45 -19.65
CA ASP A 85 -14.03 16.19 -21.07
C ASP A 85 -13.51 14.75 -21.33
N GLY A 86 -13.42 13.93 -20.29
CA GLY A 86 -12.94 12.57 -20.36
C GLY A 86 -11.41 12.42 -20.29
N THR A 87 -10.68 13.53 -20.17
CA THR A 87 -9.23 13.47 -19.90
C THR A 87 -8.98 13.12 -18.45
N VAL A 88 -7.76 12.64 -18.15
CA VAL A 88 -7.31 12.37 -16.78
C VAL A 88 -6.12 13.25 -16.47
N LYS A 89 -6.25 14.16 -15.50
CA LYS A 89 -5.17 15.04 -15.08
C LYS A 89 -4.06 14.23 -14.40
N ILE A 90 -2.80 14.48 -14.81
CA ILE A 90 -1.63 13.87 -14.18
C ILE A 90 -1.15 14.81 -13.07
N PRO A 91 -1.11 14.34 -11.80
CA PRO A 91 -0.51 15.09 -10.70
C PRO A 91 0.90 15.54 -11.04
N GLU A 92 1.26 16.73 -10.63
CA GLU A 92 2.52 17.36 -10.99
C GLU A 92 3.75 16.50 -10.66
N VAL A 93 3.72 15.84 -9.47
CA VAL A 93 4.79 14.96 -9.01
C VAL A 93 5.01 13.73 -9.90
N LEU A 94 4.03 13.31 -10.70
CA LEU A 94 4.13 12.17 -11.60
C LEU A 94 4.54 12.56 -13.03
N ARG A 95 4.42 13.82 -13.41
CA ARG A 95 4.71 14.27 -14.78
C ARG A 95 6.12 13.96 -15.28
N PRO A 96 7.19 14.07 -14.46
CA PRO A 96 8.54 13.67 -14.88
C PRO A 96 8.63 12.21 -15.31
N TYR A 97 7.88 11.32 -14.67
CA TYR A 97 7.83 9.88 -14.98
C TYR A 97 6.90 9.55 -16.15
N MET A 98 6.10 10.53 -16.60
CA MET A 98 5.13 10.38 -17.69
C MET A 98 5.59 11.16 -18.96
N GLY A 99 6.88 11.41 -19.10
CA GLY A 99 7.43 12.15 -20.24
C GLY A 99 7.00 13.62 -20.26
N GLY A 100 6.77 14.24 -19.11
CA GLY A 100 6.35 15.63 -18.96
C GLY A 100 4.87 15.90 -19.29
N LYS A 101 4.07 14.85 -19.55
CA LYS A 101 2.63 15.01 -19.85
C LYS A 101 1.89 15.49 -18.62
N ASP A 102 0.94 16.38 -18.81
CA ASP A 102 0.07 16.92 -17.77
C ASP A 102 -1.29 16.23 -17.72
N GLN A 103 -1.66 15.49 -18.78
CA GLN A 103 -2.93 14.75 -18.86
C GLN A 103 -2.85 13.52 -19.77
N LEU A 104 -3.72 12.57 -19.53
CA LEU A 104 -4.02 11.44 -20.41
C LEU A 104 -5.24 11.80 -21.25
N VAL A 105 -5.16 11.58 -22.55
CA VAL A 105 -6.25 11.86 -23.50
C VAL A 105 -6.78 10.53 -24.03
N PRO A 106 -8.11 10.32 -24.04
CA PRO A 106 -8.70 9.11 -24.62
C PRO A 106 -8.29 8.95 -26.09
N LYS A 107 -7.96 7.73 -26.50
CA LYS A 107 -7.83 7.41 -27.92
C LYS A 107 -9.23 7.38 -28.53
N ARG A 108 -9.42 8.14 -29.57
CA ARG A 108 -10.61 8.07 -30.43
C ARG A 108 -10.57 6.84 -31.32
#